data_b085b916c129eb7c12e1fbe1e7e9929f
#
_entry.id   b085b916c129eb7c12e1fbe1e7e9929f
#
_cell.length_a   1.000
_cell.length_b   1.000
_cell.length_c   1.000
_cell.angle_alpha   90.00
_cell.angle_beta   90.00
_cell.angle_gamma   90.00
#
_symmetry.space_group_name_H-M   'P 1'
#
loop_
_entity.id
_entity.type
_entity.pdbx_description
1 polymer ?
#
loop_
_entity_poly.entity_id
_entity_poly.type
_entity_poly.pdbx_seq_one_letter_code
_entity_poly.pdbx_strand_id
1 'polypeptide(L)'
;MRLRGILILLAILLALGGYFYFSDTSEPPPEKEEPRVFVWKIEMTEIQHIEIRLPREDESEAFIKIPEEDEFPWHFDNAEKTKVDVGRWGGGIPLLLSGPGAERIIAKNATEEKLAEFGLAQPQMEIILTLEDGDILNITVGDRTPDGDAFYVQDLDSNDVYLVVYNWYEVLERLLREPPYALPAAD
;
A
#
# COMPACT_ATOMS: atom_id res chain seq x y z
N MET A 1 52.15 1.92 37.13
CA MET A 1 51.04 1.00 36.77
C MET A 1 50.13 1.52 35.67
N ARG A 2 50.10 2.82 35.36
CA ARG A 2 49.17 3.37 34.33
C ARG A 2 49.59 3.13 32.87
N LEU A 3 50.91 3.09 32.58
CA LEU A 3 51.39 2.92 31.20
C LEU A 3 51.06 1.55 30.58
N ARG A 4 51.14 0.47 31.39
CA ARG A 4 50.84 -0.90 30.91
C ARG A 4 49.32 -1.05 30.57
N GLY A 5 48.44 -0.41 31.34
CA GLY A 5 47.01 -0.40 31.06
C GLY A 5 46.65 0.33 29.74
N ILE A 6 47.34 1.46 29.49
CA ILE A 6 47.16 2.23 28.25
C ILE A 6 47.62 1.43 27.03
N LEU A 7 48.73 0.72 27.13
CA LEU A 7 49.26 -0.13 26.03
C LEU A 7 48.32 -1.29 25.73
N ILE A 8 47.72 -1.92 26.74
CA ILE A 8 46.74 -3.00 26.54
C ILE A 8 45.49 -2.47 25.87
N LEU A 9 44.99 -1.29 26.29
CA LEU A 9 43.81 -0.67 25.73
C LEU A 9 44.03 -0.27 24.26
N LEU A 10 45.21 0.25 23.94
CA LEU A 10 45.61 0.58 22.57
C LEU A 10 45.71 -0.68 21.68
N ALA A 11 46.25 -1.78 22.20
CA ALA A 11 46.31 -3.06 21.47
C ALA A 11 44.93 -3.65 21.18
N ILE A 12 43.98 -3.54 22.16
CA ILE A 12 42.58 -3.97 21.97
C ILE A 12 41.89 -3.11 20.90
N LEU A 13 42.11 -1.80 20.93
CA LEU A 13 41.52 -0.85 20.00
C LEU A 13 42.02 -1.11 18.55
N LEU A 14 43.31 -1.37 18.41
CA LEU A 14 43.91 -1.74 17.12
C LEU A 14 43.39 -3.10 16.62
N ALA A 15 43.25 -4.08 17.51
CA ALA A 15 42.70 -5.40 17.15
C ALA A 15 41.23 -5.30 16.71
N LEU A 16 40.41 -4.52 17.43
CA LEU A 16 39.01 -4.27 17.06
C LEU A 16 38.90 -3.47 15.76
N GLY A 17 39.69 -2.41 15.62
CA GLY A 17 39.74 -1.63 14.38
C GLY A 17 40.17 -2.44 13.17
N GLY A 18 41.17 -3.30 13.33
CA GLY A 18 41.61 -4.26 12.32
C GLY A 18 40.49 -5.27 11.99
N TYR A 19 39.87 -5.84 13.01
CA TYR A 19 38.75 -6.77 12.81
C TYR A 19 37.61 -6.12 12.04
N PHE A 20 37.18 -4.93 12.42
CA PHE A 20 36.10 -4.20 11.66
C PHE A 20 36.56 -3.86 10.24
N TYR A 21 37.78 -3.40 10.05
CA TYR A 21 38.30 -3.07 8.72
C TYR A 21 38.35 -4.29 7.79
N PHE A 22 38.69 -5.46 8.30
CA PHE A 22 38.70 -6.70 7.50
C PHE A 22 37.37 -7.42 7.42
N SER A 23 36.47 -7.21 8.39
CA SER A 23 35.11 -7.78 8.37
C SER A 23 34.15 -7.03 7.45
N ASP A 24 34.38 -5.73 7.23
CA ASP A 24 33.51 -4.87 6.42
C ASP A 24 33.72 -5.07 4.90
N THR A 25 34.65 -5.97 4.51
CA THR A 25 34.92 -6.27 3.09
C THR A 25 34.05 -7.41 2.53
N SER A 26 33.13 -7.94 3.34
CA SER A 26 32.11 -8.87 2.87
C SER A 26 30.78 -8.17 2.82
N GLU A 27 30.62 -7.17 1.92
CA GLU A 27 29.24 -6.83 1.49
C GLU A 27 28.62 -8.13 1.00
N PRO A 28 27.49 -8.57 1.60
CA PRO A 28 26.74 -9.66 1.00
C PRO A 28 26.50 -9.27 -0.46
N PRO A 29 26.65 -10.21 -1.42
CA PRO A 29 26.36 -9.89 -2.81
C PRO A 29 25.00 -9.21 -2.84
N PRO A 30 24.85 -8.10 -3.60
CA PRO A 30 23.57 -7.40 -3.65
C PRO A 30 22.51 -8.45 -3.93
N GLU A 31 21.62 -8.64 -2.96
CA GLU A 31 20.46 -9.50 -3.12
C GLU A 31 19.81 -8.99 -4.40
N LYS A 32 19.74 -9.84 -5.42
CA LYS A 32 19.07 -9.47 -6.66
C LYS A 32 17.65 -9.16 -6.25
N GLU A 33 17.34 -7.87 -6.09
CA GLU A 33 15.98 -7.44 -5.88
C GLU A 33 15.15 -8.02 -7.02
N GLU A 34 14.34 -9.00 -6.73
CA GLU A 34 13.37 -9.51 -7.70
C GLU A 34 12.54 -8.31 -8.16
N PRO A 35 12.30 -8.16 -9.47
CA PRO A 35 11.56 -7.02 -9.98
C PRO A 35 10.21 -6.97 -9.26
N ARG A 36 9.96 -5.87 -8.54
CA ARG A 36 8.70 -5.67 -7.83
C ARG A 36 7.56 -5.73 -8.83
N VAL A 37 6.60 -6.59 -8.56
CA VAL A 37 5.36 -6.71 -9.32
C VAL A 37 4.37 -5.69 -8.78
N PHE A 38 3.62 -5.06 -9.67
CA PHE A 38 2.55 -4.13 -9.31
C PHE A 38 1.28 -4.54 -10.06
N VAL A 39 0.12 -4.32 -9.46
CA VAL A 39 -1.17 -4.52 -10.14
C VAL A 39 -1.26 -3.55 -11.33
N TRP A 40 -0.97 -2.27 -11.07
CA TRP A 40 -0.73 -1.24 -12.08
C TRP A 40 0.33 -0.26 -11.61
N LYS A 41 0.68 0.71 -12.45
CA LYS A 41 1.54 1.84 -12.10
C LYS A 41 1.05 3.10 -12.79
N ILE A 42 0.62 4.07 -11.99
CA ILE A 42 0.21 5.40 -12.42
C ILE A 42 0.87 6.46 -11.54
N GLU A 43 0.86 7.70 -11.96
CA GLU A 43 1.28 8.80 -11.10
C GLU A 43 0.17 9.12 -10.08
N MET A 44 0.50 9.26 -8.79
CA MET A 44 -0.51 9.56 -7.76
C MET A 44 -1.22 10.90 -7.99
N THR A 45 -0.59 11.81 -8.74
CA THR A 45 -1.15 13.11 -9.10
C THR A 45 -2.27 13.03 -10.12
N GLU A 46 -2.31 11.96 -10.93
CA GLU A 46 -3.35 11.69 -11.92
C GLU A 46 -4.67 11.25 -11.30
N ILE A 47 -4.65 10.72 -10.06
CA ILE A 47 -5.85 10.26 -9.37
C ILE A 47 -6.71 11.47 -8.99
N GLN A 48 -7.95 11.51 -9.49
CA GLN A 48 -8.93 12.57 -9.22
C GLN A 48 -10.06 12.12 -8.30
N HIS A 49 -10.42 10.83 -8.37
CA HIS A 49 -11.49 10.27 -7.55
C HIS A 49 -11.11 8.85 -7.11
N ILE A 50 -11.47 8.52 -5.89
CA ILE A 50 -11.26 7.22 -5.27
C ILE A 50 -12.60 6.77 -4.70
N GLU A 51 -13.10 5.62 -5.13
CA GLU A 51 -14.26 4.99 -4.52
C GLU A 51 -13.87 3.60 -4.01
N ILE A 52 -14.23 3.31 -2.77
CA ILE A 52 -13.99 2.01 -2.13
C ILE A 52 -15.35 1.48 -1.70
N ARG A 53 -15.65 0.24 -2.07
CA ARG A 53 -16.89 -0.45 -1.73
C ARG A 53 -16.59 -1.76 -1.01
N LEU A 54 -17.42 -2.12 -0.06
CA LEU A 54 -17.51 -3.45 0.55
C LEU A 54 -18.82 -4.11 0.14
N PRO A 55 -18.89 -4.77 -1.03
CA PRO A 55 -20.15 -5.23 -1.62
C PRO A 55 -20.92 -6.23 -0.74
N ARG A 56 -20.19 -7.02 0.07
CA ARG A 56 -20.81 -8.00 0.98
C ARG A 56 -21.55 -7.35 2.15
N GLU A 57 -21.24 -6.08 2.45
CA GLU A 57 -21.74 -5.33 3.61
C GLU A 57 -22.63 -4.15 3.22
N ASP A 58 -22.73 -3.88 1.91
CA ASP A 58 -23.45 -2.72 1.35
C ASP A 58 -22.90 -1.39 1.88
N GLU A 59 -21.59 -1.31 2.11
CA GLU A 59 -20.89 -0.11 2.55
C GLU A 59 -20.00 0.45 1.43
N SER A 60 -19.95 1.76 1.33
CA SER A 60 -19.07 2.45 0.38
C SER A 60 -18.66 3.82 0.90
N GLU A 61 -17.47 4.25 0.52
CA GLU A 61 -17.00 5.62 0.75
C GLU A 61 -16.27 6.11 -0.50
N ALA A 62 -16.43 7.39 -0.79
CA ALA A 62 -15.82 7.99 -1.96
C ALA A 62 -15.14 9.32 -1.62
N PHE A 63 -14.04 9.58 -2.32
CA PHE A 63 -13.18 10.75 -2.12
C PHE A 63 -12.88 11.40 -3.45
N ILE A 64 -12.94 12.73 -3.47
CA ILE A 64 -12.69 13.53 -4.66
C ILE A 64 -11.58 14.55 -4.39
N LYS A 65 -10.76 14.79 -5.39
CA LYS A 65 -9.73 15.82 -5.37
C LYS A 65 -10.30 17.13 -5.89
N ILE A 66 -10.22 18.19 -5.08
CA ILE A 66 -10.64 19.56 -5.45
C ILE A 66 -9.39 20.43 -5.47
N PRO A 67 -8.77 20.67 -6.66
CA PRO A 67 -7.42 21.26 -6.77
C PRO A 67 -7.31 22.71 -6.33
N GLU A 68 -8.42 23.45 -6.25
CA GLU A 68 -8.43 24.90 -5.99
C GLU A 68 -8.40 25.27 -4.51
N GLU A 69 -8.49 24.27 -3.62
CA GLU A 69 -8.54 24.49 -2.18
C GLU A 69 -7.31 23.90 -1.49
N ASP A 70 -6.33 24.71 -1.06
CA ASP A 70 -5.22 24.36 -0.17
C ASP A 70 -4.17 23.31 -0.66
N GLU A 71 -3.11 23.13 0.15
CA GLU A 71 -2.06 22.13 -0.05
C GLU A 71 -2.57 20.67 -0.03
N PHE A 72 -3.76 20.46 0.56
CA PHE A 72 -4.36 19.11 0.68
C PHE A 72 -5.75 19.10 0.05
N PRO A 73 -5.88 18.59 -1.19
CA PRO A 73 -7.09 18.77 -2.01
C PRO A 73 -8.18 17.71 -1.82
N TRP A 74 -8.03 16.75 -0.90
CA TRP A 74 -8.96 15.61 -0.79
C TRP A 74 -10.17 15.93 0.09
N HIS A 75 -11.36 15.58 -0.43
CA HIS A 75 -12.66 15.75 0.21
C HIS A 75 -13.46 14.47 0.08
N PHE A 76 -14.39 14.24 0.98
CA PHE A 76 -15.41 13.23 0.77
C PHE A 76 -16.27 13.58 -0.44
N ASP A 77 -16.64 12.60 -1.25
CA ASP A 77 -17.55 12.83 -2.38
C ASP A 77 -19.01 12.78 -1.92
N ASN A 78 -19.33 13.53 -0.87
CA ASN A 78 -20.67 13.76 -0.35
C ASN A 78 -21.24 15.10 -0.83
N ALA A 79 -22.50 15.39 -0.46
CA ALA A 79 -23.18 16.62 -0.88
C ALA A 79 -22.47 17.90 -0.39
N GLU A 80 -21.88 17.86 0.80
CA GLU A 80 -21.19 18.99 1.42
C GLU A 80 -19.72 19.11 0.96
N LYS A 81 -19.17 18.10 0.26
CA LYS A 81 -17.73 18.01 -0.07
C LYS A 81 -16.88 18.23 1.17
N THR A 82 -17.21 17.53 2.25
CA THR A 82 -16.52 17.66 3.53
C THR A 82 -15.04 17.34 3.36
N LYS A 83 -14.17 18.24 3.84
CA LYS A 83 -12.72 18.03 3.78
C LYS A 83 -12.31 16.83 4.65
N VAL A 84 -11.43 15.98 4.13
CA VAL A 84 -10.87 14.88 4.92
C VAL A 84 -9.87 15.42 5.94
N ASP A 85 -9.83 14.80 7.12
CA ASP A 85 -8.79 15.08 8.10
C ASP A 85 -7.46 14.47 7.65
N VAL A 86 -6.45 15.31 7.42
CA VAL A 86 -5.14 14.91 6.88
C VAL A 86 -4.44 13.89 7.76
N GLY A 87 -4.54 14.04 9.07
CA GLY A 87 -3.91 13.13 10.03
C GLY A 87 -4.52 11.74 9.99
N ARG A 88 -5.85 11.66 9.83
CA ARG A 88 -6.61 10.41 9.75
C ARG A 88 -6.56 9.76 8.36
N TRP A 89 -6.47 10.57 7.31
CA TRP A 89 -6.24 10.10 5.94
C TRP A 89 -4.90 9.37 5.78
N GLY A 90 -3.93 9.71 6.64
CA GLY A 90 -2.62 9.06 6.65
C GLY A 90 -1.70 9.46 5.51
N GLY A 91 -1.99 10.53 4.78
CA GLY A 91 -1.11 11.17 3.79
C GLY A 91 -0.70 10.32 2.57
N GLY A 92 -0.87 9.00 2.61
CA GLY A 92 -0.34 8.06 1.63
C GLY A 92 -1.36 7.29 0.79
N ILE A 93 -2.66 7.53 0.94
CA ILE A 93 -3.70 6.75 0.23
C ILE A 93 -3.55 6.85 -1.30
N PRO A 94 -3.40 8.04 -1.92
CA PRO A 94 -3.17 8.12 -3.36
C PRO A 94 -1.87 7.42 -3.79
N LEU A 95 -0.81 7.51 -2.98
CA LEU A 95 0.45 6.79 -3.25
C LEU A 95 0.25 5.27 -3.16
N LEU A 96 -0.48 4.79 -2.17
CA LEU A 96 -0.80 3.37 -1.97
C LEU A 96 -1.59 2.80 -3.15
N LEU A 97 -2.48 3.62 -3.74
CA LEU A 97 -3.34 3.25 -4.86
C LEU A 97 -2.69 3.50 -6.22
N SER A 98 -1.67 4.35 -6.33
CA SER A 98 -0.98 4.62 -7.59
C SER A 98 -0.12 3.43 -8.08
N GLY A 99 0.25 2.54 -7.17
CA GLY A 99 1.01 1.34 -7.52
C GLY A 99 0.88 0.26 -6.45
N PRO A 100 -0.26 -0.46 -6.39
CA PRO A 100 -0.44 -1.55 -5.45
C PRO A 100 0.64 -2.61 -5.68
N GLY A 101 1.55 -2.75 -4.71
CA GLY A 101 2.62 -3.72 -4.76
C GLY A 101 2.08 -5.13 -4.59
N ALA A 102 2.44 -6.03 -5.48
CA ALA A 102 2.07 -7.42 -5.43
C ALA A 102 3.32 -8.29 -5.18
N GLU A 103 3.16 -9.36 -4.43
CA GLU A 103 4.21 -10.36 -4.26
C GLU A 103 4.46 -11.11 -5.56
N ARG A 104 3.38 -11.50 -6.23
CA ARG A 104 3.43 -12.23 -7.51
C ARG A 104 2.10 -12.22 -8.25
N ILE A 105 2.17 -12.56 -9.53
CA ILE A 105 1.00 -12.87 -10.36
C ILE A 105 0.63 -14.34 -10.14
N ILE A 106 -0.62 -14.62 -9.80
CA ILE A 106 -1.16 -15.97 -9.57
C ILE A 106 -1.76 -16.56 -10.84
N ALA A 107 -2.47 -15.74 -11.60
CA ALA A 107 -3.07 -16.13 -12.86
C ALA A 107 -3.08 -14.94 -13.81
N LYS A 108 -2.85 -15.21 -15.09
CA LYS A 108 -3.02 -14.24 -16.16
C LYS A 108 -4.30 -14.53 -16.90
N ASN A 109 -5.09 -13.49 -17.20
CA ASN A 109 -6.37 -13.60 -17.89
C ASN A 109 -7.23 -14.75 -17.29
N ALA A 110 -7.49 -14.66 -15.98
CA ALA A 110 -8.13 -15.72 -15.20
C ALA A 110 -9.54 -16.02 -15.73
N THR A 111 -9.90 -17.30 -15.74
CA THR A 111 -11.24 -17.75 -16.10
C THR A 111 -12.22 -17.52 -14.94
N GLU A 112 -13.54 -17.49 -15.23
CA GLU A 112 -14.58 -17.34 -14.21
C GLU A 112 -14.47 -18.40 -13.09
N GLU A 113 -14.12 -19.64 -13.44
CA GLU A 113 -13.92 -20.72 -12.47
C GLU A 113 -12.77 -20.39 -11.52
N LYS A 114 -11.65 -19.89 -12.02
CA LYS A 114 -10.52 -19.44 -11.21
C LYS A 114 -10.84 -18.24 -10.35
N LEU A 115 -11.58 -17.27 -10.89
CA LEU A 115 -12.03 -16.11 -10.13
C LEU A 115 -12.95 -16.54 -8.97
N ALA A 116 -13.83 -17.51 -9.19
CA ALA A 116 -14.66 -18.07 -8.13
C ALA A 116 -13.82 -18.80 -7.04
N GLU A 117 -12.76 -19.52 -7.42
CA GLU A 117 -11.84 -20.20 -6.50
C GLU A 117 -11.13 -19.19 -5.57
N PHE A 118 -10.84 -18.00 -6.06
CA PHE A 118 -10.17 -16.93 -5.30
C PHE A 118 -11.13 -15.97 -4.60
N GLY A 119 -12.44 -16.26 -4.59
CA GLY A 119 -13.47 -15.39 -3.99
C GLY A 119 -13.74 -14.10 -4.78
N LEU A 120 -13.20 -13.97 -5.99
CA LEU A 120 -13.31 -12.78 -6.83
C LEU A 120 -14.66 -12.71 -7.58
N ALA A 121 -15.41 -13.81 -7.68
CA ALA A 121 -16.79 -13.80 -8.18
C ALA A 121 -17.77 -13.06 -7.24
N GLN A 122 -17.42 -12.94 -5.96
CA GLN A 122 -18.12 -12.15 -4.95
C GLN A 122 -17.08 -11.42 -4.09
N PRO A 123 -16.49 -10.34 -4.58
CA PRO A 123 -15.37 -9.67 -3.92
C PRO A 123 -15.76 -9.13 -2.54
N GLN A 124 -14.77 -9.03 -1.65
CA GLN A 124 -14.92 -8.37 -0.35
C GLN A 124 -14.81 -6.86 -0.48
N MET A 125 -13.95 -6.40 -1.40
CA MET A 125 -13.73 -4.99 -1.66
C MET A 125 -13.61 -4.74 -3.16
N GLU A 126 -14.12 -3.61 -3.59
CA GLU A 126 -13.93 -3.05 -4.92
C GLU A 126 -13.30 -1.67 -4.79
N ILE A 127 -12.34 -1.36 -5.62
CA ILE A 127 -11.68 -0.06 -5.66
C ILE A 127 -11.76 0.47 -7.07
N ILE A 128 -12.29 1.67 -7.20
CA ILE A 128 -12.51 2.36 -8.47
C ILE A 128 -11.74 3.67 -8.41
N LEU A 129 -10.79 3.86 -9.31
CA LEU A 129 -10.06 5.11 -9.47
C LEU A 129 -10.50 5.78 -10.76
N THR A 130 -10.77 7.09 -10.69
CA THR A 130 -10.93 7.91 -11.88
C THR A 130 -9.70 8.81 -12.00
N LEU A 131 -9.08 8.80 -13.17
CA LEU A 131 -7.88 9.58 -13.47
C LEU A 131 -8.23 10.94 -14.10
N GLU A 132 -7.23 11.82 -14.18
CA GLU A 132 -7.39 13.19 -14.71
C GLU A 132 -7.85 13.20 -16.18
N ASP A 133 -7.42 12.23 -16.98
CA ASP A 133 -7.81 12.07 -18.38
C ASP A 133 -9.20 11.43 -18.57
N GLY A 134 -9.82 11.00 -17.47
CA GLY A 134 -11.12 10.34 -17.45
C GLY A 134 -11.05 8.81 -17.53
N ASP A 135 -9.87 8.22 -17.59
CA ASP A 135 -9.70 6.78 -17.51
C ASP A 135 -10.11 6.25 -16.14
N ILE A 136 -10.68 5.05 -16.12
CA ILE A 136 -11.17 4.39 -14.91
C ILE A 136 -10.40 3.09 -14.71
N LEU A 137 -9.74 2.96 -13.57
CA LEU A 137 -9.08 1.73 -13.16
C LEU A 137 -9.90 1.03 -12.08
N ASN A 138 -10.12 -0.26 -12.25
CA ASN A 138 -10.92 -1.05 -11.33
C ASN A 138 -10.16 -2.29 -10.88
N ILE A 139 -10.11 -2.50 -9.56
CA ILE A 139 -9.67 -3.76 -8.97
C ILE A 139 -10.71 -4.30 -8.01
N THR A 140 -10.73 -5.63 -7.89
CA THR A 140 -11.52 -6.34 -6.90
C THR A 140 -10.62 -7.15 -5.99
N VAL A 141 -11.00 -7.25 -4.72
CA VAL A 141 -10.30 -8.03 -3.70
C VAL A 141 -11.18 -9.22 -3.31
N GLY A 142 -10.66 -10.40 -3.55
CA GLY A 142 -11.29 -11.68 -3.25
C GLY A 142 -10.97 -12.18 -1.83
N ASP A 143 -10.81 -13.48 -1.69
CA ASP A 143 -10.54 -14.09 -0.39
C ASP A 143 -9.10 -13.87 0.06
N ARG A 144 -8.89 -13.99 1.36
CA ARG A 144 -7.58 -14.02 1.99
C ARG A 144 -6.89 -15.36 1.72
N THR A 145 -5.59 -15.35 1.53
CA THR A 145 -4.81 -16.59 1.37
C THR A 145 -4.91 -17.49 2.58
N PRO A 146 -4.74 -18.83 2.44
CA PRO A 146 -4.86 -19.77 3.56
C PRO A 146 -3.87 -19.54 4.71
N ASP A 147 -2.69 -18.98 4.42
CA ASP A 147 -1.70 -18.55 5.43
C ASP A 147 -2.07 -17.23 6.12
N GLY A 148 -2.96 -16.46 5.51
CA GLY A 148 -3.47 -15.23 6.05
C GLY A 148 -2.60 -14.00 5.79
N ASP A 149 -1.60 -14.08 4.95
CA ASP A 149 -0.61 -13.01 4.76
C ASP A 149 -0.95 -12.07 3.59
N ALA A 150 -1.81 -12.51 2.66
CA ALA A 150 -2.18 -11.75 1.48
C ALA A 150 -3.64 -11.94 1.08
N PHE A 151 -4.10 -11.12 0.13
CA PHE A 151 -5.39 -11.24 -0.56
C PHE A 151 -5.18 -11.49 -2.05
N TYR A 152 -6.14 -12.20 -2.65
CA TYR A 152 -6.25 -12.28 -4.10
C TYR A 152 -6.86 -10.99 -4.64
N VAL A 153 -6.17 -10.33 -5.54
CA VAL A 153 -6.59 -9.06 -6.14
C VAL A 153 -6.64 -9.21 -7.65
N GLN A 154 -7.75 -8.86 -8.26
CA GLN A 154 -7.94 -8.89 -9.71
C GLN A 154 -7.90 -7.47 -10.27
N ASP A 155 -7.13 -7.27 -11.31
CA ASP A 155 -7.25 -6.15 -12.23
C ASP A 155 -8.34 -6.49 -13.26
N LEU A 156 -9.41 -5.68 -13.30
CA LEU A 156 -10.55 -5.96 -14.16
C LEU A 156 -10.27 -5.72 -15.66
N ASP A 157 -9.26 -4.91 -15.99
CA ASP A 157 -8.91 -4.63 -17.38
C ASP A 157 -8.15 -5.80 -18.01
N SER A 158 -7.20 -6.37 -17.30
CA SER A 158 -6.38 -7.48 -17.77
C SER A 158 -6.93 -8.86 -17.40
N ASN A 159 -7.83 -8.95 -16.43
CA ASN A 159 -8.24 -10.18 -15.74
C ASN A 159 -7.06 -10.94 -15.09
N ASP A 160 -5.96 -10.25 -14.82
CA ASP A 160 -4.83 -10.82 -14.10
C ASP A 160 -5.11 -10.83 -12.59
N VAL A 161 -4.69 -11.90 -11.92
CA VAL A 161 -4.85 -12.07 -10.47
C VAL A 161 -3.50 -12.03 -9.79
N TYR A 162 -3.41 -11.22 -8.76
CA TYR A 162 -2.22 -10.92 -7.99
C TYR A 162 -2.38 -11.34 -6.52
N LEU A 163 -1.26 -11.53 -5.82
CA LEU A 163 -1.25 -11.54 -4.35
C LEU A 163 -0.75 -10.19 -3.85
N VAL A 164 -1.60 -9.54 -3.06
CA VAL A 164 -1.28 -8.26 -2.40
C VAL A 164 -1.30 -8.46 -0.89
N VAL A 165 -0.28 -7.92 -0.20
CA VAL A 165 -0.10 -8.09 1.25
C VAL A 165 -1.30 -7.60 2.05
N TYR A 166 -1.58 -8.28 3.16
CA TYR A 166 -2.72 -8.02 4.04
C TYR A 166 -2.84 -6.57 4.51
N ASN A 167 -1.73 -5.93 4.87
CA ASN A 167 -1.73 -4.56 5.38
C ASN A 167 -2.29 -3.54 4.38
N TRP A 168 -2.15 -3.79 3.08
CA TRP A 168 -2.72 -2.93 2.04
C TRP A 168 -4.25 -2.90 2.12
N TYR A 169 -4.86 -4.07 2.28
CA TYR A 169 -6.32 -4.21 2.46
C TYR A 169 -6.80 -3.52 3.74
N GLU A 170 -6.14 -3.76 4.88
CA GLU A 170 -6.54 -3.16 6.17
C GLU A 170 -6.55 -1.63 6.13
N VAL A 171 -5.58 -1.02 5.47
CA VAL A 171 -5.51 0.45 5.36
C VAL A 171 -6.73 0.98 4.60
N LEU A 172 -7.15 0.30 3.53
CA LEU A 172 -8.30 0.72 2.72
C LEU A 172 -9.64 0.44 3.41
N GLU A 173 -9.79 -0.74 4.03
CA GLU A 173 -10.98 -1.08 4.80
C GLU A 173 -11.22 -0.07 5.94
N ARG A 174 -10.16 0.38 6.60
CA ARG A 174 -10.25 1.38 7.67
C ARG A 174 -10.86 2.70 7.19
N LEU A 175 -10.71 3.08 5.92
CA LEU A 175 -11.34 4.30 5.39
C LEU A 175 -12.88 4.24 5.41
N LEU A 176 -13.45 3.03 5.39
CA LEU A 176 -14.90 2.83 5.51
C LEU A 176 -15.31 2.63 6.99
N ARG A 177 -14.53 1.85 7.75
CA ARG A 177 -14.84 1.56 9.17
C ARG A 177 -14.66 2.77 10.07
N GLU A 178 -13.66 3.57 9.79
CA GLU A 178 -13.27 4.76 10.53
C GLU A 178 -13.03 5.93 9.56
N PRO A 179 -14.06 6.43 8.87
CA PRO A 179 -13.88 7.47 7.86
C PRO A 179 -13.10 8.67 8.41
N PRO A 180 -12.23 9.29 7.61
CA PRO A 180 -11.34 10.35 8.06
C PRO A 180 -12.05 11.71 8.19
N TYR A 181 -13.18 11.76 8.88
CA TYR A 181 -13.82 13.01 9.27
C TYR A 181 -12.99 13.73 10.35
N ALA A 182 -12.96 15.04 10.29
CA ALA A 182 -12.35 15.83 11.35
C ALA A 182 -13.04 15.52 12.68
N LEU A 183 -12.24 15.25 13.72
CA LEU A 183 -12.78 15.08 15.06
C LEU A 183 -13.29 16.44 15.58
N PRO A 184 -14.42 16.47 16.31
CA PRO A 184 -14.85 17.70 16.99
C PRO A 184 -13.71 18.17 17.91
N ALA A 185 -13.50 19.50 17.96
CA ALA A 185 -12.52 20.07 18.87
C ALA A 185 -12.83 19.58 20.28
N ALA A 186 -11.81 19.06 20.98
CA ALA A 186 -11.96 18.74 22.39
C ALA A 186 -12.17 20.05 23.17
N ASP A 187 -13.30 20.16 23.86
CA ASP A 187 -13.64 21.30 24.76
C ASP A 187 -12.68 21.35 25.98
#